data_c40c96017d286363cbf1016fe658c6cf
#
_entry.id   c40c96017d286363cbf1016fe658c6cf
#
_cell.length_a   1.000
_cell.length_b   1.000
_cell.length_c   1.000
_cell.angle_alpha   90.00
_cell.angle_beta   90.00
_cell.angle_gamma   90.00
#
_symmetry.space_group_name_H-M   'P 1'
#
loop_
_entity.id
_entity.type
_entity.pdbx_description
1 polymer ?
#
loop_
_entity_poly.entity_id
_entity_poly.type
_entity_poly.pdbx_seq_one_letter_code
_entity_poly.pdbx_strand_id
1 'polypeptide(L)'
;MTTRLTGTPVQRTEDRRLLTGTGRFVDDVLVGPGTLHAAVLRSPHAHARIVDIDVDAVLDLEGVHLVWTHEDLAALSAPLADPLPLLIPHPALTHGRTQHALAREEVNHVGEAVAFVVADDRYVAEDAAERIRVTWEVLPPVVGLEQARAGERLVHDDVPGNVGARLEQGTADARTMAAALDAAPHR
;
A
#
# COMPACT_ATOMS: atom_id res chain seq x y z
N MET A 1 5.69 42.97 -12.20
CA MET A 1 7.08 42.43 -12.15
C MET A 1 6.98 40.95 -11.81
N THR A 2 7.31 40.08 -12.74
CA THR A 2 7.33 38.63 -12.50
C THR A 2 8.64 38.31 -11.77
N THR A 3 8.54 37.92 -10.51
CA THR A 3 9.73 37.54 -9.74
C THR A 3 10.26 36.20 -10.30
N ARG A 4 11.47 36.25 -10.87
CA ARG A 4 12.12 35.05 -11.41
C ARG A 4 12.61 34.20 -10.25
N LEU A 5 11.96 33.06 -10.00
CA LEU A 5 12.30 32.16 -8.89
C LEU A 5 13.51 31.27 -9.18
N THR A 6 13.79 31.00 -10.46
CA THR A 6 14.94 30.19 -10.89
C THR A 6 16.26 30.89 -10.58
N GLY A 7 17.14 30.27 -9.80
CA GLY A 7 18.43 30.81 -9.41
C GLY A 7 18.41 31.76 -8.21
N THR A 8 17.27 31.93 -7.55
CA THR A 8 17.17 32.68 -6.28
C THR A 8 17.06 31.71 -5.09
N PRO A 9 17.72 32.04 -3.96
CA PRO A 9 17.56 31.24 -2.73
C PRO A 9 16.16 31.47 -2.14
N VAL A 10 15.22 30.59 -2.44
CA VAL A 10 13.87 30.64 -1.86
C VAL A 10 13.91 29.91 -0.52
N GLN A 11 13.57 30.59 0.56
CA GLN A 11 13.46 29.98 1.87
C GLN A 11 12.24 29.07 1.94
N ARG A 12 12.39 27.90 2.55
CA ARG A 12 11.24 27.03 2.87
C ARG A 12 10.32 27.73 3.85
N THR A 13 9.05 27.66 3.59
CA THR A 13 8.00 28.27 4.46
C THR A 13 7.97 27.65 5.85
N GLU A 14 8.38 26.37 5.97
CA GLU A 14 8.40 25.64 7.23
C GLU A 14 9.63 25.89 8.09
N ASP A 15 10.74 26.39 7.53
CA ASP A 15 12.02 26.50 8.24
C ASP A 15 11.87 27.30 9.55
N ARG A 16 11.11 28.37 9.54
CA ARG A 16 10.91 29.18 10.74
C ARG A 16 10.31 28.39 11.90
N ARG A 17 9.22 27.65 11.66
CA ARG A 17 8.56 26.88 12.71
C ARG A 17 9.40 25.70 13.19
N LEU A 18 10.15 25.05 12.28
CA LEU A 18 11.04 23.96 12.62
C LEU A 18 12.24 24.45 13.46
N LEU A 19 12.86 25.56 13.07
CA LEU A 19 14.00 26.13 13.79
C LEU A 19 13.63 26.75 15.14
N THR A 20 12.38 27.17 15.32
CA THR A 20 11.90 27.73 16.60
C THR A 20 11.22 26.70 17.51
N GLY A 21 11.25 25.39 17.16
CA GLY A 21 10.65 24.34 17.95
C GLY A 21 9.10 24.36 17.97
N THR A 22 8.48 25.06 17.00
CA THR A 22 7.01 25.13 16.87
C THR A 22 6.48 24.25 15.71
N GLY A 23 7.37 23.45 15.11
CA GLY A 23 6.98 22.42 14.16
C GLY A 23 6.08 21.39 14.83
N ARG A 24 5.15 20.83 14.07
CA ARG A 24 4.29 19.72 14.52
C ARG A 24 4.28 18.63 13.47
N PHE A 25 4.62 17.43 13.87
CA PHE A 25 4.45 16.21 13.12
C PHE A 25 3.22 15.43 13.67
N VAL A 26 2.86 14.34 13.03
CA VAL A 26 1.69 13.56 13.46
C VAL A 26 1.82 13.09 14.90
N ASP A 27 3.01 12.63 15.30
CA ASP A 27 3.29 12.14 16.66
C ASP A 27 3.32 13.26 17.72
N ASP A 28 3.41 14.53 17.31
CA ASP A 28 3.32 15.69 18.22
C ASP A 28 1.87 16.13 18.49
N VAL A 29 0.91 15.50 17.83
CA VAL A 29 -0.51 15.82 18.03
C VAL A 29 -0.98 15.15 19.31
N LEU A 30 -1.25 15.99 20.33
CA LEU A 30 -1.81 15.49 21.58
C LEU A 30 -3.20 14.88 21.33
N VAL A 31 -3.32 13.61 21.63
CA VAL A 31 -4.60 12.89 21.60
C VAL A 31 -5.29 12.99 22.96
N GLY A 32 -6.62 13.03 22.97
CA GLY A 32 -7.40 13.11 24.20
C GLY A 32 -7.34 11.82 25.03
N PRO A 33 -7.73 11.89 26.32
CA PRO A 33 -7.84 10.69 27.16
C PRO A 33 -8.86 9.71 26.54
N GLY A 34 -8.52 8.42 26.58
CA GLY A 34 -9.34 7.35 26.00
C GLY A 34 -9.12 7.14 24.50
N THR A 35 -8.16 7.81 23.88
CA THR A 35 -7.73 7.49 22.52
C THR A 35 -7.01 6.15 22.52
N LEU A 36 -7.45 5.26 21.66
CA LEU A 36 -6.80 3.97 21.45
C LEU A 36 -5.77 4.07 20.32
N HIS A 37 -4.79 3.17 20.36
CA HIS A 37 -3.73 3.08 19.36
C HIS A 37 -3.90 1.83 18.52
N ALA A 38 -3.54 1.96 17.25
CA ALA A 38 -3.66 0.85 16.31
C ALA A 38 -2.29 0.46 15.73
N ALA A 39 -2.09 -0.84 15.56
CA ALA A 39 -0.97 -1.42 14.83
C ALA A 39 -1.47 -2.37 13.74
N VAL A 40 -0.68 -2.50 12.68
CA VAL A 40 -1.00 -3.38 11.55
C VAL A 40 0.09 -4.40 11.38
N LEU A 41 -0.25 -5.68 11.51
CA LEU A 41 0.64 -6.75 11.10
C LEU A 41 0.73 -6.76 9.57
N ARG A 42 1.96 -6.74 9.06
CA ARG A 42 2.23 -6.69 7.63
C ARG A 42 3.03 -7.91 7.17
N SER A 43 2.79 -8.32 5.93
CA SER A 43 3.52 -9.43 5.32
C SER A 43 5.01 -9.13 5.18
N PRO A 44 5.90 -10.05 5.60
CA PRO A 44 7.32 -10.01 5.29
C PRO A 44 7.63 -10.59 3.89
N HIS A 45 6.65 -11.22 3.24
CA HIS A 45 6.82 -11.92 1.97
C HIS A 45 6.31 -11.07 0.79
N ALA A 46 7.01 -11.15 -0.33
CA ALA A 46 6.61 -10.50 -1.57
C ALA A 46 5.49 -11.24 -2.31
N HIS A 47 5.35 -12.54 -2.07
CA HIS A 47 4.23 -13.38 -2.51
C HIS A 47 4.14 -14.60 -1.61
N ALA A 48 3.01 -14.79 -0.98
CA ALA A 48 2.74 -15.96 -0.14
C ALA A 48 1.25 -16.18 0.04
N ARG A 49 0.86 -17.43 0.20
CA ARG A 49 -0.48 -17.79 0.66
C ARG A 49 -0.52 -17.76 2.17
N ILE A 50 -1.59 -17.22 2.72
CA ILE A 50 -1.92 -17.28 4.14
C ILE A 50 -2.58 -18.62 4.39
N VAL A 51 -1.88 -19.50 5.12
CA VAL A 51 -2.43 -20.82 5.47
C VAL A 51 -3.25 -20.74 6.74
N ASP A 52 -2.76 -19.94 7.70
CA ASP A 52 -3.41 -19.77 9.00
C ASP A 52 -2.95 -18.47 9.66
N ILE A 53 -3.82 -17.85 10.46
CA ILE A 53 -3.53 -16.68 11.30
C ILE A 53 -3.98 -17.00 12.72
N ASP A 54 -3.04 -17.32 13.61
CA ASP A 54 -3.27 -17.56 15.02
C ASP A 54 -3.20 -16.26 15.82
N VAL A 55 -4.35 -15.80 16.29
CA VAL A 55 -4.52 -14.60 17.11
C VAL A 55 -4.79 -14.91 18.59
N ASP A 56 -4.93 -16.18 18.98
CA ASP A 56 -5.37 -16.58 20.33
C ASP A 56 -4.47 -16.03 21.44
N ALA A 57 -3.16 -16.04 21.19
CA ALA A 57 -2.17 -15.54 22.15
C ALA A 57 -2.23 -14.00 22.39
N VAL A 58 -3.01 -13.30 21.59
CA VAL A 58 -3.10 -11.83 21.57
C VAL A 58 -4.41 -11.32 22.13
N LEU A 59 -5.49 -12.09 21.97
CA LEU A 59 -6.84 -11.71 22.40
C LEU A 59 -6.94 -11.48 23.91
N ASP A 60 -6.15 -12.22 24.71
CA ASP A 60 -6.18 -12.16 26.18
C ASP A 60 -5.10 -11.20 26.75
N LEU A 61 -4.37 -10.47 25.90
CA LEU A 61 -3.37 -9.52 26.40
C LEU A 61 -4.02 -8.31 27.04
N GLU A 62 -3.52 -7.95 28.23
CA GLU A 62 -3.97 -6.76 28.95
C GLU A 62 -3.73 -5.50 28.09
N GLY A 63 -4.77 -4.67 27.96
CA GLY A 63 -4.73 -3.45 27.16
C GLY A 63 -5.03 -3.65 25.68
N VAL A 64 -5.22 -4.88 25.19
CA VAL A 64 -5.69 -5.16 23.83
C VAL A 64 -7.23 -5.15 23.81
N HIS A 65 -7.81 -4.37 22.91
CA HIS A 65 -9.26 -4.26 22.75
C HIS A 65 -9.82 -5.00 21.56
N LEU A 66 -8.98 -5.14 20.51
CA LEU A 66 -9.45 -5.66 19.23
C LEU A 66 -8.30 -6.25 18.44
N VAL A 67 -8.54 -7.41 17.84
CA VAL A 67 -7.69 -8.00 16.80
C VAL A 67 -8.61 -8.41 15.66
N TRP A 68 -8.38 -7.87 14.48
CA TRP A 68 -9.14 -8.19 13.28
C TRP A 68 -8.25 -8.74 12.16
N THR A 69 -8.77 -9.78 11.53
CA THR A 69 -8.31 -10.35 10.26
C THR A 69 -9.30 -10.01 9.15
N HIS A 70 -9.08 -10.50 7.94
CA HIS A 70 -10.05 -10.39 6.86
C HIS A 70 -11.40 -11.05 7.20
N GLU A 71 -11.38 -12.16 7.91
CA GLU A 71 -12.59 -12.90 8.27
C GLU A 71 -13.47 -12.09 9.22
N ASP A 72 -12.87 -11.38 10.17
CA ASP A 72 -13.59 -10.52 11.10
C ASP A 72 -14.26 -9.35 10.37
N LEU A 73 -13.57 -8.75 9.38
CA LEU A 73 -14.14 -7.71 8.54
C LEU A 73 -15.33 -8.24 7.73
N ALA A 74 -15.23 -9.45 7.19
CA ALA A 74 -16.30 -10.11 6.46
C ALA A 74 -17.51 -10.40 7.36
N ALA A 75 -17.27 -10.83 8.60
CA ALA A 75 -18.31 -11.07 9.60
C ALA A 75 -19.01 -9.77 10.03
N LEU A 76 -18.27 -8.66 10.10
CA LEU A 76 -18.82 -7.35 10.50
C LEU A 76 -19.73 -6.77 9.41
N SER A 77 -19.29 -6.78 8.16
CA SER A 77 -20.07 -6.29 7.02
C SER A 77 -19.51 -6.82 5.70
N ALA A 78 -20.36 -7.37 4.83
CA ALA A 78 -19.95 -7.85 3.52
C ALA A 78 -19.15 -6.80 2.70
N PRO A 79 -19.53 -5.50 2.64
CA PRO A 79 -18.73 -4.49 1.93
C PRO A 79 -17.31 -4.29 2.47
N LEU A 80 -17.01 -4.65 3.73
CA LEU A 80 -15.66 -4.57 4.29
C LEU A 80 -14.78 -5.74 3.84
N ALA A 81 -15.39 -6.84 3.42
CA ALA A 81 -14.69 -7.99 2.83
C ALA A 81 -14.34 -7.80 1.36
N ASP A 82 -15.01 -6.87 0.68
CA ASP A 82 -14.75 -6.57 -0.72
C ASP A 82 -13.39 -5.86 -0.89
N PRO A 83 -12.77 -5.96 -2.07
CA PRO A 83 -11.62 -5.15 -2.41
C PRO A 83 -11.93 -3.66 -2.27
N LEU A 84 -10.96 -2.87 -1.84
CA LEU A 84 -11.11 -1.42 -1.71
C LEU A 84 -11.54 -0.80 -3.04
N PRO A 85 -12.43 0.19 -3.04
CA PRO A 85 -12.88 0.81 -4.27
C PRO A 85 -11.74 1.53 -4.99
N LEU A 86 -11.78 1.53 -6.32
CA LEU A 86 -10.88 2.38 -7.11
C LEU A 86 -11.14 3.86 -6.79
N LEU A 87 -10.11 4.55 -6.35
CA LEU A 87 -10.20 6.00 -6.08
C LEU A 87 -10.48 6.81 -7.35
N ILE A 88 -9.89 6.40 -8.47
CA ILE A 88 -10.04 7.07 -9.77
C ILE A 88 -10.29 5.98 -10.82
N PRO A 89 -11.55 5.65 -11.12
CA PRO A 89 -11.87 4.74 -12.21
C PRO A 89 -11.45 5.37 -13.55
N HIS A 90 -10.73 4.60 -14.37
CA HIS A 90 -10.26 5.05 -15.68
C HIS A 90 -10.67 4.03 -16.77
N PRO A 91 -11.15 4.46 -17.94
CA PRO A 91 -11.58 3.54 -19.01
C PRO A 91 -10.49 2.60 -19.53
N ALA A 92 -9.21 2.97 -19.37
CA ALA A 92 -8.08 2.13 -19.76
C ALA A 92 -7.78 1.00 -18.77
N LEU A 93 -8.38 1.01 -17.57
CA LEU A 93 -8.25 -0.08 -16.61
C LEU A 93 -9.09 -1.26 -17.12
N THR A 94 -8.40 -2.30 -17.57
CA THR A 94 -9.03 -3.54 -18.03
C THR A 94 -9.39 -4.46 -16.88
N HIS A 95 -8.62 -4.34 -15.79
CA HIS A 95 -8.84 -5.06 -14.55
C HIS A 95 -8.91 -4.06 -13.40
N GLY A 96 -10.11 -3.84 -12.87
CA GLY A 96 -10.36 -2.92 -11.75
C GLY A 96 -9.92 -3.49 -10.39
N ARG A 97 -8.93 -4.40 -10.39
CA ARG A 97 -8.47 -5.06 -9.18
C ARG A 97 -7.79 -4.08 -8.24
N THR A 98 -8.23 -4.10 -7.00
CA THR A 98 -7.62 -3.40 -5.87
C THR A 98 -7.28 -4.41 -4.78
N GLN A 99 -6.54 -3.99 -3.77
CA GLN A 99 -6.26 -4.81 -2.60
C GLN A 99 -7.44 -4.81 -1.64
N HIS A 100 -7.55 -5.85 -0.81
CA HIS A 100 -8.40 -5.84 0.36
C HIS A 100 -7.82 -4.93 1.46
N ALA A 101 -8.66 -4.49 2.39
CA ALA A 101 -8.19 -3.73 3.56
C ALA A 101 -7.22 -4.55 4.41
N LEU A 102 -7.54 -5.85 4.61
CA LEU A 102 -6.64 -6.87 5.15
C LEU A 102 -6.60 -8.03 4.15
N ALA A 103 -5.41 -8.59 3.93
CA ALA A 103 -5.19 -9.68 2.98
C ALA A 103 -6.08 -10.88 3.30
N ARG A 104 -6.71 -11.43 2.25
CA ARG A 104 -7.68 -12.52 2.39
C ARG A 104 -7.02 -13.90 2.36
N GLU A 105 -6.47 -14.29 1.24
CA GLU A 105 -5.92 -15.63 1.00
C GLU A 105 -4.43 -15.57 0.67
N GLU A 106 -4.00 -14.50 0.01
CA GLU A 106 -2.64 -14.31 -0.45
C GLU A 106 -2.18 -12.87 -0.23
N VAL A 107 -0.88 -12.72 -0.03
CA VAL A 107 -0.19 -11.43 -0.07
C VAL A 107 0.63 -11.34 -1.33
N ASN A 108 0.62 -10.18 -1.98
CA ASN A 108 1.22 -9.97 -3.30
C ASN A 108 2.36 -8.94 -3.28
N HIS A 109 2.66 -8.37 -2.12
CA HIS A 109 3.81 -7.49 -1.90
C HIS A 109 4.24 -7.48 -0.43
N VAL A 110 5.52 -7.16 -0.22
CA VAL A 110 6.03 -6.92 1.15
C VAL A 110 5.32 -5.72 1.75
N GLY A 111 4.83 -5.86 2.98
CA GLY A 111 4.12 -4.80 3.69
C GLY A 111 2.61 -4.79 3.48
N GLU A 112 2.03 -5.75 2.74
CA GLU A 112 0.58 -5.91 2.65
C GLU A 112 -0.02 -6.18 4.03
N ALA A 113 -1.12 -5.48 4.36
CA ALA A 113 -1.75 -5.59 5.66
C ALA A 113 -2.45 -6.95 5.82
N VAL A 114 -2.24 -7.61 6.97
CA VAL A 114 -2.74 -8.97 7.25
C VAL A 114 -3.68 -8.99 8.45
N ALA A 115 -3.31 -8.29 9.52
CA ALA A 115 -4.15 -8.18 10.71
C ALA A 115 -4.06 -6.77 11.29
N PHE A 116 -5.08 -6.37 12.03
CA PHE A 116 -5.23 -5.05 12.63
C PHE A 116 -5.47 -5.20 14.12
N VAL A 117 -4.68 -4.53 14.94
CA VAL A 117 -4.76 -4.57 16.40
C VAL A 117 -5.09 -3.19 16.93
N VAL A 118 -5.93 -3.10 17.94
CA VAL A 118 -6.25 -1.88 18.70
C VAL A 118 -5.99 -2.11 20.18
N ALA A 119 -5.23 -1.21 20.80
CA ALA A 119 -4.86 -1.31 22.20
C ALA A 119 -4.85 0.05 22.91
N ASP A 120 -4.66 0.05 24.23
CA ASP A 120 -4.62 1.23 25.09
C ASP A 120 -3.50 2.19 24.72
N ASP A 121 -2.35 1.66 24.33
CA ASP A 121 -1.20 2.46 23.91
C ASP A 121 -0.48 1.84 22.70
N ARG A 122 0.44 2.62 22.14
CA ARG A 122 1.19 2.23 20.93
C ARG A 122 2.05 0.99 21.14
N TYR A 123 2.73 0.87 22.27
CA TYR A 123 3.63 -0.23 22.53
C TYR A 123 2.86 -1.55 22.70
N VAL A 124 1.75 -1.51 23.42
CA VAL A 124 0.85 -2.67 23.55
C VAL A 124 0.32 -3.11 22.20
N ALA A 125 -0.07 -2.15 21.33
CA ALA A 125 -0.57 -2.46 20.00
C ALA A 125 0.52 -3.11 19.10
N GLU A 126 1.73 -2.56 19.12
CA GLU A 126 2.88 -3.06 18.35
C GLU A 126 3.32 -4.45 18.87
N ASP A 127 3.49 -4.62 20.18
CA ASP A 127 3.85 -5.90 20.81
C ASP A 127 2.80 -6.98 20.54
N ALA A 128 1.54 -6.61 20.57
CA ALA A 128 0.44 -7.51 20.25
C ALA A 128 0.49 -7.94 18.77
N ALA A 129 0.68 -7.00 17.85
CA ALA A 129 0.80 -7.31 16.43
C ALA A 129 1.99 -8.26 16.14
N GLU A 130 3.13 -8.09 16.82
CA GLU A 130 4.31 -8.95 16.66
C GLU A 130 4.08 -10.37 17.20
N ARG A 131 3.14 -10.58 18.12
CA ARG A 131 2.81 -11.90 18.69
C ARG A 131 1.83 -12.71 17.85
N ILE A 132 1.13 -12.09 16.91
CA ILE A 132 0.27 -12.81 15.96
C ILE A 132 1.14 -13.74 15.11
N ARG A 133 0.77 -15.01 15.04
CA ARG A 133 1.49 -16.01 14.27
C ARG A 133 0.78 -16.26 12.95
N VAL A 134 1.49 -16.06 11.84
CA VAL A 134 0.97 -16.38 10.52
C VAL A 134 1.77 -17.53 9.92
N THR A 135 1.05 -18.57 9.49
CA THR A 135 1.62 -19.69 8.75
C THR A 135 1.55 -19.36 7.27
N TRP A 136 2.72 -19.30 6.63
CA TRP A 136 2.88 -18.92 5.25
C TRP A 136 3.26 -20.09 4.36
N GLU A 137 2.66 -20.16 3.19
CA GLU A 137 3.18 -20.91 2.03
C GLU A 137 3.82 -19.90 1.08
N VAL A 138 5.15 -19.82 1.10
CA VAL A 138 5.89 -18.83 0.28
C VAL A 138 5.80 -19.20 -1.19
N LEU A 139 5.35 -18.26 -2.01
CA LEU A 139 5.17 -18.40 -3.45
C LEU A 139 6.26 -17.61 -4.21
N PRO A 140 6.57 -17.98 -5.45
CA PRO A 140 7.53 -17.26 -6.26
C PRO A 140 7.01 -15.86 -6.62
N PRO A 141 7.70 -14.77 -6.22
CA PRO A 141 7.25 -13.41 -6.52
C PRO A 141 7.58 -12.99 -7.95
N VAL A 142 6.88 -11.97 -8.44
CA VAL A 142 7.19 -11.25 -9.68
C VAL A 142 7.72 -9.86 -9.28
N VAL A 143 9.04 -9.65 -9.41
CA VAL A 143 9.70 -8.43 -8.92
C VAL A 143 10.23 -7.56 -10.06
N GLY A 144 10.79 -8.17 -11.09
CA GLY A 144 11.39 -7.45 -12.21
C GLY A 144 10.36 -7.02 -13.27
N LEU A 145 10.56 -5.83 -13.84
CA LEU A 145 9.69 -5.33 -14.93
C LEU A 145 9.66 -6.23 -16.15
N GLU A 146 10.85 -6.72 -16.58
CA GLU A 146 10.95 -7.66 -17.70
C GLU A 146 10.27 -9.00 -17.39
N GLN A 147 10.45 -9.51 -16.17
CA GLN A 147 9.78 -10.72 -15.70
C GLN A 147 8.24 -10.55 -15.71
N ALA A 148 7.75 -9.41 -15.24
CA ALA A 148 6.32 -9.10 -15.27
C ALA A 148 5.78 -9.07 -16.72
N ARG A 149 6.52 -8.42 -17.64
CA ARG A 149 6.14 -8.34 -19.07
C ARG A 149 6.20 -9.66 -19.80
N ALA A 150 7.11 -10.55 -19.42
CA ALA A 150 7.18 -11.88 -20.02
C ALA A 150 5.92 -12.72 -19.75
N GLY A 151 5.20 -12.42 -18.67
CA GLY A 151 3.92 -13.06 -18.36
C GLY A 151 4.00 -14.55 -18.03
N GLU A 152 5.22 -15.07 -17.81
CA GLU A 152 5.42 -16.49 -17.44
C GLU A 152 4.86 -16.83 -16.07
N ARG A 153 4.79 -15.81 -15.21
CA ARG A 153 4.13 -15.85 -13.90
C ARG A 153 3.23 -14.64 -13.76
N LEU A 154 2.08 -14.86 -13.16
CA LEU A 154 1.13 -13.81 -12.86
C LEU A 154 1.28 -13.39 -11.39
N VAL A 155 1.11 -12.09 -11.12
CA VAL A 155 0.95 -11.57 -9.76
C VAL A 155 -0.44 -11.90 -9.25
N HIS A 156 -1.41 -11.86 -10.16
CA HIS A 156 -2.80 -12.22 -9.90
C HIS A 156 -3.27 -13.14 -11.03
N ASP A 157 -3.80 -14.28 -10.69
CA ASP A 157 -4.21 -15.32 -11.66
C ASP A 157 -5.29 -14.84 -12.64
N ASP A 158 -6.08 -13.85 -12.23
CA ASP A 158 -7.15 -13.24 -13.01
C ASP A 158 -6.69 -12.05 -13.87
N VAL A 159 -5.38 -11.68 -13.86
CA VAL A 159 -4.83 -10.56 -14.63
C VAL A 159 -3.84 -11.06 -15.70
N PRO A 160 -4.32 -11.39 -16.92
CA PRO A 160 -3.49 -11.95 -17.98
C PRO A 160 -2.30 -11.05 -18.31
N GLY A 161 -1.10 -11.65 -18.36
CA GLY A 161 0.14 -10.96 -18.72
C GLY A 161 0.56 -9.86 -17.76
N ASN A 162 0.00 -9.81 -16.55
CA ASN A 162 0.25 -8.76 -15.55
C ASN A 162 -0.10 -7.33 -16.04
N VAL A 163 -1.01 -7.20 -17.00
CA VAL A 163 -1.39 -5.90 -17.59
C VAL A 163 -2.74 -5.44 -17.04
N GLY A 164 -2.71 -4.56 -16.02
CA GLY A 164 -3.91 -3.96 -15.45
C GLY A 164 -4.54 -2.89 -16.31
N ALA A 165 -3.73 -2.12 -17.06
CA ALA A 165 -4.21 -1.07 -17.95
C ALA A 165 -3.24 -0.81 -19.09
N ARG A 166 -3.78 -0.34 -20.21
CA ARG A 166 -3.02 0.19 -21.34
C ARG A 166 -3.57 1.55 -21.72
N LEU A 167 -2.74 2.57 -21.64
CA LEU A 167 -3.08 3.94 -22.04
C LEU A 167 -2.17 4.37 -23.18
N GLU A 168 -2.77 4.84 -24.26
CA GLU A 168 -2.05 5.43 -25.39
C GLU A 168 -2.47 6.90 -25.52
N GLN A 169 -1.51 7.80 -25.42
CA GLN A 169 -1.71 9.22 -25.62
C GLN A 169 -0.67 9.73 -26.61
N GLY A 170 -1.13 10.49 -27.60
CA GLY A 170 -0.24 11.08 -28.59
C GLY A 170 -0.92 12.23 -29.33
N THR A 171 -0.11 13.18 -29.77
CA THR A 171 -0.52 14.29 -30.62
C THR A 171 -0.21 14.04 -32.11
N ALA A 172 0.52 12.95 -32.41
CA ALA A 172 0.90 12.54 -33.75
C ALA A 172 0.79 11.03 -33.91
N ASP A 173 0.64 10.55 -35.15
CA ASP A 173 0.68 9.13 -35.43
C ASP A 173 2.09 8.51 -35.19
N ALA A 174 2.13 7.20 -34.99
CA ALA A 174 3.36 6.48 -34.66
C ALA A 174 4.47 6.62 -35.73
N ARG A 175 4.10 6.80 -37.01
CA ARG A 175 5.05 6.96 -38.12
C ARG A 175 5.73 8.33 -38.04
N THR A 176 4.96 9.39 -37.79
CA THR A 176 5.47 10.77 -37.60
C THR A 176 6.43 10.83 -36.41
N MET A 177 6.06 10.17 -35.29
CA MET A 177 6.92 10.10 -34.10
C MET A 177 8.19 9.32 -34.36
N ALA A 178 8.13 8.17 -35.04
CA ALA A 178 9.31 7.38 -35.38
C ALA A 178 10.28 8.17 -36.28
N ALA A 179 9.74 8.85 -37.32
CA ALA A 179 10.55 9.69 -38.20
C ALA A 179 11.22 10.84 -37.44
N ALA A 180 10.54 11.48 -36.51
CA ALA A 180 11.10 12.55 -35.69
C ALA A 180 12.21 12.03 -34.75
N LEU A 181 12.03 10.86 -34.16
CA LEU A 181 13.04 10.21 -33.33
C LEU A 181 14.28 9.77 -34.13
N ASP A 182 14.07 9.24 -35.35
CA ASP A 182 15.16 8.83 -36.24
C ASP A 182 15.97 10.02 -36.77
N ALA A 183 15.34 11.18 -36.91
CA ALA A 183 15.99 12.44 -37.30
C ALA A 183 16.65 13.17 -36.14
N ALA A 184 16.47 12.75 -34.91
CA ALA A 184 17.04 13.40 -33.74
C ALA A 184 18.58 13.27 -33.72
N PRO A 185 19.34 14.35 -33.43
CA PRO A 185 20.81 14.32 -33.48
C PRO A 185 21.42 13.48 -32.35
N HIS A 186 20.65 13.17 -31.32
CA HIS A 186 21.07 12.33 -30.18
C HIS A 186 19.96 11.31 -29.87
N ARG A 187 20.34 10.07 -29.64
CA ARG A 187 19.47 8.96 -29.20
C ARG A 187 19.78 8.60 -27.74
#